data_83da01b7ab3ce226470ca00ba64f046f
#
_entry.id   83da01b7ab3ce226470ca00ba64f046f
#
_cell.length_a   1.000
_cell.length_b   1.000
_cell.length_c   1.000
_cell.angle_alpha   90.00
_cell.angle_beta   90.00
_cell.angle_gamma   90.00
#
_symmetry.space_group_name_H-M   'P 1'
#
loop_
_entity.id
_entity.type
_entity.pdbx_description
1 polymer ?
#
loop_
_entity_poly.entity_id
_entity_poly.type
_entity_poly.pdbx_seq_one_letter_code
_entity_poly.pdbx_strand_id
1 'polypeptide(L)'
;MKKDKVTVDYLIEKYITGGQNAVKKAMSDNSKTTTDEVTFTDLNMDSLDVVQLAVKVQEDLGIRLADDEFTKVPAEGGEFKPVDKVNLNDIAKIINSKLS
;
A
#
# COMPACT_ATOMS: atom_id res chain seq x y z
N MET A 1 -2.50 -18.49 12.44
CA MET A 1 -1.98 -19.08 11.21
C MET A 1 -1.28 -18.01 10.38
N LYS A 2 -0.09 -18.29 9.90
CA LYS A 2 0.69 -17.32 9.12
C LYS A 2 0.11 -17.20 7.72
N LYS A 3 -0.05 -15.97 7.26
CA LYS A 3 -0.51 -15.72 5.90
C LYS A 3 0.65 -15.91 4.91
N ASP A 4 0.40 -16.66 3.85
CA ASP A 4 1.44 -16.95 2.86
C ASP A 4 1.79 -15.73 2.00
N LYS A 5 0.77 -15.05 1.50
CA LYS A 5 0.94 -13.85 0.69
C LYS A 5 -0.23 -12.92 0.83
N VAL A 6 0.04 -11.63 0.64
CA VAL A 6 -0.96 -10.57 0.65
C VAL A 6 -1.15 -10.08 -0.78
N THR A 7 -2.39 -9.97 -1.21
CA THR A 7 -2.73 -9.43 -2.52
C THR A 7 -3.15 -7.97 -2.39
N VAL A 8 -3.18 -7.25 -3.50
CA VAL A 8 -3.70 -5.89 -3.51
C VAL A 8 -5.16 -5.87 -3.06
N ASP A 9 -5.96 -6.85 -3.50
CA ASP A 9 -7.36 -6.94 -3.08
C ASP A 9 -7.48 -7.10 -1.56
N TYR A 10 -6.62 -7.91 -0.96
CA TYR A 10 -6.60 -8.07 0.49
C TYR A 10 -6.34 -6.73 1.18
N LEU A 11 -5.36 -5.98 0.68
CA LEU A 11 -5.04 -4.66 1.25
C LEU A 11 -6.23 -3.72 1.15
N ILE A 12 -6.89 -3.71 0.01
CA ILE A 12 -8.04 -2.84 -0.22
C ILE A 12 -9.17 -3.15 0.77
N GLU A 13 -9.52 -4.42 0.88
CA GLU A 13 -10.65 -4.83 1.72
C GLU A 13 -10.34 -4.69 3.21
N LYS A 14 -9.09 -4.92 3.59
CA LYS A 14 -8.71 -4.95 5.00
C LYS A 14 -8.35 -3.57 5.55
N TYR A 15 -7.68 -2.75 4.76
CA TYR A 15 -7.03 -1.53 5.27
C TYR A 15 -7.49 -0.22 4.62
N ILE A 16 -8.07 -0.26 3.43
CA ILE A 16 -8.47 0.97 2.75
C ILE A 16 -9.89 1.33 3.16
N THR A 17 -10.06 2.54 3.69
CA THR A 17 -11.39 3.04 4.08
C THR A 17 -12.27 3.14 2.83
N GLY A 18 -13.46 2.55 2.89
CA GLY A 18 -14.37 2.49 1.75
C GLY A 18 -14.12 1.30 0.83
N GLY A 19 -13.01 0.57 1.04
CA GLY A 19 -12.73 -0.68 0.32
C GLY A 19 -12.69 -0.53 -1.19
N GLN A 20 -13.24 -1.52 -1.88
CA GLN A 20 -13.21 -1.56 -3.35
C GLN A 20 -13.94 -0.36 -3.99
N ASN A 21 -14.98 0.15 -3.36
CA ASN A 21 -15.71 1.30 -3.92
C ASN A 21 -14.83 2.55 -3.93
N ALA A 22 -14.07 2.78 -2.86
CA ALA A 22 -13.15 3.93 -2.81
C ALA A 22 -12.06 3.79 -3.86
N VAL A 23 -11.54 2.58 -4.05
CA VAL A 23 -10.49 2.32 -5.04
C VAL A 23 -11.02 2.49 -6.46
N LYS A 24 -12.22 2.01 -6.75
CA LYS A 24 -12.84 2.18 -8.07
C LYS A 24 -13.01 3.65 -8.41
N LYS A 25 -13.44 4.45 -7.44
CA LYS A 25 -13.58 5.89 -7.64
C LYS A 25 -12.23 6.54 -7.91
N ALA A 26 -11.21 6.17 -7.14
CA ALA A 26 -9.86 6.69 -7.33
C ALA A 26 -9.33 6.34 -8.72
N MET A 27 -9.57 5.13 -9.19
CA MET A 27 -9.16 4.71 -10.53
C MET A 27 -9.81 5.57 -11.61
N SER A 28 -11.11 5.78 -11.48
CA SER A 28 -11.85 6.59 -12.46
C SER A 28 -11.36 8.04 -12.46
N ASP A 29 -11.19 8.62 -11.27
CA ASP A 29 -10.81 10.03 -11.12
C ASP A 29 -9.38 10.28 -11.63
N ASN A 30 -8.51 9.28 -11.61
CA ASN A 30 -7.10 9.42 -11.92
C ASN A 30 -6.65 8.62 -13.14
N SER A 31 -7.61 8.14 -13.92
CA SER A 31 -7.35 7.41 -15.20
C SER A 31 -6.45 6.20 -15.01
N LYS A 32 -6.65 5.47 -13.90
CA LYS A 32 -5.94 4.22 -13.65
C LYS A 32 -6.75 3.06 -14.22
N THR A 33 -6.07 2.04 -14.71
CA THR A 33 -6.71 0.89 -15.34
C THR A 33 -6.75 -0.35 -14.46
N THR A 34 -5.86 -0.43 -13.46
CA THR A 34 -5.84 -1.57 -12.53
C THR A 34 -5.72 -1.07 -11.09
N THR A 35 -6.15 -1.90 -10.15
CA THR A 35 -6.02 -1.59 -8.72
C THR A 35 -4.56 -1.49 -8.29
N ASP A 36 -3.68 -2.23 -8.96
CA ASP A 36 -2.25 -2.21 -8.67
C ASP A 36 -1.63 -0.84 -8.87
N GLU A 37 -2.16 -0.05 -9.82
CA GLU A 37 -1.63 1.27 -10.16
C GLU A 37 -2.09 2.38 -9.22
N VAL A 38 -3.07 2.11 -8.36
CA VAL A 38 -3.62 3.13 -7.47
C VAL A 38 -2.58 3.52 -6.43
N THR A 39 -2.34 4.82 -6.29
CA THR A 39 -1.37 5.36 -5.33
C THR A 39 -2.07 5.89 -4.09
N PHE A 40 -1.29 6.17 -3.06
CA PHE A 40 -1.84 6.80 -1.86
C PHE A 40 -2.44 8.17 -2.17
N THR A 41 -1.82 8.92 -3.08
CA THR A 41 -2.34 10.22 -3.51
C THR A 41 -3.71 10.06 -4.18
N ASP A 42 -3.89 9.03 -5.00
CA ASP A 42 -5.18 8.76 -5.63
C ASP A 42 -6.27 8.52 -4.59
N LEU A 43 -5.90 7.96 -3.44
CA LEU A 43 -6.82 7.66 -2.35
C LEU A 43 -6.93 8.80 -1.33
N ASN A 44 -6.29 9.93 -1.61
CA ASN A 44 -6.26 11.09 -0.71
C ASN A 44 -5.65 10.77 0.66
N MET A 45 -4.67 9.86 0.68
CA MET A 45 -3.95 9.51 1.89
C MET A 45 -2.65 10.32 1.98
N ASP A 46 -2.42 10.95 3.12
CA ASP A 46 -1.18 11.67 3.36
C ASP A 46 -0.16 10.76 4.06
N SER A 47 1.01 11.30 4.38
CA SER A 47 2.07 10.51 4.99
C SER A 47 1.69 9.96 6.36
N LEU A 48 0.86 10.69 7.12
CA LEU A 48 0.39 10.20 8.41
C LEU A 48 -0.53 8.99 8.24
N ASP A 49 -1.43 9.05 7.26
CA ASP A 49 -2.30 7.92 6.94
C ASP A 49 -1.49 6.68 6.56
N VAL A 50 -0.41 6.89 5.80
CA VAL A 50 0.45 5.78 5.38
C VAL A 50 1.20 5.18 6.57
N VAL A 51 1.67 6.00 7.50
CA VAL A 51 2.32 5.51 8.72
C VAL A 51 1.33 4.69 9.55
N GLN A 52 0.10 5.15 9.69
CA GLN A 52 -0.94 4.42 10.41
C GLN A 52 -1.25 3.09 9.74
N LEU A 53 -1.26 3.06 8.41
CA LEU A 53 -1.43 1.82 7.65
C LEU A 53 -0.32 0.83 8.00
N ALA A 54 0.93 1.29 8.03
CA ALA A 54 2.07 0.44 8.34
C ALA A 54 1.94 -0.16 9.74
N VAL A 55 1.53 0.64 10.72
CA VAL A 55 1.33 0.16 12.10
C VAL A 55 0.27 -0.93 12.14
N LYS A 56 -0.85 -0.70 11.44
CA LYS A 56 -1.95 -1.65 11.42
C LYS A 56 -1.55 -2.97 10.78
N VAL A 57 -0.81 -2.91 9.69
CA VAL A 57 -0.31 -4.10 9.01
C VAL A 57 0.64 -4.90 9.92
N GLN A 58 1.52 -4.21 10.64
CA GLN A 58 2.42 -4.86 11.59
C GLN A 58 1.65 -5.65 12.65
N GLU A 59 0.64 -5.02 13.22
CA GLU A 59 -0.17 -5.64 14.27
C GLU A 59 -0.94 -6.85 13.75
N ASP A 60 -1.55 -6.71 12.58
CA ASP A 60 -2.42 -7.76 12.03
C ASP A 60 -1.63 -8.96 11.53
N LEU A 61 -0.47 -8.73 10.93
CA LEU A 61 0.29 -9.79 10.29
C LEU A 61 1.48 -10.28 11.10
N GLY A 62 1.77 -9.61 12.22
CA GLY A 62 2.89 -9.99 13.08
C GLY A 62 4.25 -9.80 12.42
N ILE A 63 4.37 -8.86 11.50
CA ILE A 63 5.63 -8.54 10.83
C ILE A 63 6.17 -7.22 11.36
N ARG A 64 7.44 -6.95 11.07
CA ARG A 64 8.09 -5.73 11.53
C ARG A 64 8.32 -4.79 10.34
N LEU A 65 7.80 -3.56 10.45
CA LEU A 65 7.94 -2.53 9.43
C LEU A 65 8.53 -1.28 10.07
N ALA A 66 9.45 -0.64 9.38
CA ALA A 66 9.93 0.68 9.80
C ALA A 66 8.82 1.72 9.61
N ASP A 67 8.88 2.82 10.36
CA ASP A 67 7.86 3.88 10.29
C ASP A 67 7.72 4.43 8.87
N ASP A 68 8.80 4.44 8.10
CA ASP A 68 8.84 4.97 6.75
C ASP A 68 8.90 3.89 5.67
N GLU A 69 8.59 2.64 6.02
CA GLU A 69 8.70 1.51 5.09
C GLU A 69 7.88 1.73 3.81
N PHE A 70 6.69 2.29 3.96
CA PHE A 70 5.80 2.52 2.82
C PHE A 70 6.00 3.88 2.16
N THR A 71 6.80 4.75 2.74
CA THR A 71 7.07 6.07 2.18
C THR A 71 8.45 6.15 1.52
N LYS A 72 9.31 5.14 1.76
CA LYS A 72 10.65 5.07 1.17
C LYS A 72 10.79 3.79 0.37
N VAL A 73 10.04 3.70 -0.71
CA VAL A 73 10.04 2.53 -1.59
C VAL A 73 11.16 2.70 -2.62
N PRO A 74 12.07 1.72 -2.76
CA PRO A 74 13.14 1.83 -3.75
C PRO A 74 12.61 1.93 -5.17
N ALA A 75 13.19 2.81 -5.96
CA ALA A 75 12.89 2.97 -7.37
C ALA A 75 14.11 2.58 -8.19
N GLU A 76 13.95 2.52 -9.50
CA GLU A 76 15.06 2.26 -10.40
C GLU A 76 16.08 3.39 -10.27
N GLY A 77 17.35 3.07 -10.41
CA GLY A 77 18.43 4.04 -10.31
C GLY A 77 18.90 4.32 -8.90
N GLY A 78 18.40 3.58 -7.90
CA GLY A 78 18.89 3.68 -6.51
C GLY A 78 18.23 4.79 -5.70
N GLU A 79 17.31 5.51 -6.27
CA GLU A 79 16.55 6.55 -5.56
C GLU A 79 15.27 5.96 -4.98
N PHE A 80 14.65 6.70 -4.05
CA PHE A 80 13.35 6.29 -3.51
C PHE A 80 12.22 6.93 -4.32
N LYS A 81 11.11 6.21 -4.46
CA LYS A 81 9.91 6.77 -5.07
C LYS A 81 9.34 7.86 -4.16
N PRO A 82 8.90 9.00 -4.73
CA PRO A 82 8.08 9.94 -3.96
C PRO A 82 6.83 9.24 -3.44
N VAL A 83 6.34 9.63 -2.27
CA VAL A 83 5.19 8.97 -1.66
C VAL A 83 3.95 9.00 -2.57
N ASP A 84 3.82 10.04 -3.39
CA ASP A 84 2.70 10.17 -4.32
C ASP A 84 2.79 9.22 -5.52
N LYS A 85 3.91 8.52 -5.68
CA LYS A 85 4.12 7.54 -6.73
C LYS A 85 4.07 6.10 -6.21
N VAL A 86 4.02 5.90 -4.91
CA VAL A 86 3.95 4.57 -4.32
C VAL A 86 2.53 4.03 -4.50
N ASN A 87 2.40 2.87 -5.14
CA ASN A 87 1.10 2.27 -5.42
C ASN A 87 0.84 1.05 -4.53
N LEU A 88 -0.38 0.51 -4.63
CA LEU A 88 -0.78 -0.62 -3.81
C LEU A 88 0.04 -1.88 -4.10
N ASN A 89 0.48 -2.04 -5.34
CA ASN A 89 1.34 -3.18 -5.70
C ASN A 89 2.69 -3.10 -4.98
N ASP A 90 3.26 -1.89 -4.86
CA ASP A 90 4.51 -1.69 -4.12
C ASP A 90 4.34 -2.11 -2.66
N ILE A 91 3.22 -1.76 -2.06
CA ILE A 91 2.93 -2.10 -0.67
C ILE A 91 2.79 -3.62 -0.49
N ALA A 92 2.07 -4.26 -1.40
CA ALA A 92 1.92 -5.72 -1.36
C ALA A 92 3.29 -6.42 -1.45
N LYS A 93 4.17 -5.93 -2.32
CA LYS A 93 5.52 -6.50 -2.45
C LYS A 93 6.32 -6.35 -1.16
N ILE A 94 6.27 -5.18 -0.53
CA ILE A 94 6.98 -4.95 0.73
C ILE A 94 6.48 -5.91 1.80
N ILE A 95 5.17 -6.02 1.96
CA ILE A 95 4.59 -6.90 2.96
C ILE A 95 4.99 -8.36 2.71
N ASN A 96 4.89 -8.80 1.46
CA ASN A 96 5.22 -10.17 1.11
C ASN A 96 6.70 -10.49 1.35
N SER A 97 7.58 -9.52 1.17
CA SER A 97 9.00 -9.71 1.47
C SER A 97 9.23 -9.93 2.96
N LYS A 98 8.39 -9.37 3.82
CA LYS A 98 8.47 -9.55 5.27
C LYS A 98 7.82 -10.84 5.74
N LEU A 99 6.89 -11.37 4.96
CA LEU A 99 6.19 -12.62 5.29
C LEU A 99 7.00 -13.87 4.94
N SER A 100 7.93 -13.75 4.04
CA SER A 100 8.74 -14.90 3.59
C SER A 100 9.89 -15.25 4.54
#